data_6fd21576718d4dd9b3f9c869a4df370d
#
_entry.id   6fd21576718d4dd9b3f9c869a4df370d
#
_cell.length_a   1.000
_cell.length_b   1.000
_cell.length_c   1.000
_cell.angle_alpha   90.00
_cell.angle_beta   90.00
_cell.angle_gamma   90.00
#
_symmetry.space_group_name_H-M   'P 1'
#
loop_
_entity.id
_entity.type
_entity.pdbx_description
1 polymer ?
#
loop_
_entity_poly.entity_id
_entity_poly.type
_entity_poly.pdbx_seq_one_letter_code
_entity_poly.pdbx_strand_id
1 'polypeptide(L)'
;CLEGDALRKALLAIHQQQNKLVTYNTLDEEDVEFGVQLGCNGIVHILFEPIDADDEKNPIALLQRAQLYRRETVLATLFSLHNFHGPQPGTCFFLDAESSYSKIENAVLQTVVQDDAASVLEAGTSAIKEYTDFELTAFIELLQPPISLIIVGAGNDAFPLVEMTKVLGWQITVADGRATHANTQRFPNVHQLITGKPADVIQ
;
A
#
# COMPACT_ATOMS: atom_id res chain seq x y z
N CYS A 1 -20.85 2.49 -16.26
CA CYS A 1 -20.40 2.38 -14.88
C CYS A 1 -18.88 2.27 -14.88
N LEU A 2 -18.19 3.13 -14.16
CA LEU A 2 -16.70 3.18 -14.07
C LEU A 2 -16.11 1.82 -13.71
N GLU A 3 -16.70 1.13 -12.74
CA GLU A 3 -16.24 -0.20 -12.30
C GLU A 3 -16.28 -1.25 -13.43
N GLY A 4 -17.35 -1.24 -14.25
CA GLY A 4 -17.46 -2.17 -15.38
C GLY A 4 -16.45 -1.86 -16.49
N ASP A 5 -16.11 -0.58 -16.72
CA ASP A 5 -15.04 -0.21 -17.64
C ASP A 5 -13.67 -0.53 -17.08
N ALA A 6 -13.43 -0.22 -15.80
CA ALA A 6 -12.20 -0.55 -15.10
C ALA A 6 -11.91 -2.07 -15.14
N LEU A 7 -12.93 -2.90 -14.92
CA LEU A 7 -12.80 -4.36 -15.05
C LEU A 7 -12.37 -4.78 -16.46
N ARG A 8 -13.00 -4.21 -17.51
CA ARG A 8 -12.61 -4.51 -18.89
C ARG A 8 -11.17 -4.09 -19.19
N LYS A 9 -10.75 -2.92 -18.70
CA LYS A 9 -9.38 -2.41 -18.86
C LYS A 9 -8.36 -3.27 -18.12
N ALA A 10 -8.68 -3.71 -16.90
CA ALA A 10 -7.87 -4.64 -16.13
C ALA A 10 -7.68 -5.98 -16.87
N LEU A 11 -8.77 -6.59 -17.37
CA LEU A 11 -8.70 -7.83 -18.15
C LEU A 11 -7.88 -7.65 -19.44
N LEU A 12 -7.97 -6.49 -20.08
CA LEU A 12 -7.16 -6.18 -21.26
C LEU A 12 -5.67 -6.04 -20.90
N ALA A 13 -5.34 -5.37 -19.78
CA ALA A 13 -3.96 -5.28 -19.29
C ALA A 13 -3.37 -6.67 -19.00
N ILE A 14 -4.13 -7.55 -18.36
CA ILE A 14 -3.74 -8.94 -18.09
C ILE A 14 -3.53 -9.70 -19.42
N HIS A 15 -4.46 -9.60 -20.37
CA HIS A 15 -4.35 -10.31 -21.64
C HIS A 15 -3.16 -9.84 -22.46
N GLN A 16 -2.85 -8.55 -22.43
CA GLN A 16 -1.74 -7.96 -23.16
C GLN A 16 -0.41 -8.03 -22.40
N GLN A 17 -0.42 -8.41 -21.13
CA GLN A 17 0.75 -8.39 -20.23
C GLN A 17 1.46 -7.02 -20.25
N GLN A 18 0.66 -5.95 -20.23
CA GLN A 18 1.16 -4.57 -20.29
C GLN A 18 0.44 -3.69 -19.27
N ASN A 19 1.19 -2.84 -18.60
CA ASN A 19 0.64 -1.81 -17.74
C ASN A 19 -0.19 -0.82 -18.57
N LYS A 20 -1.32 -0.40 -18.02
CA LYS A 20 -2.23 0.56 -18.67
C LYS A 20 -2.64 1.66 -17.71
N LEU A 21 -2.41 2.90 -18.13
CA LEU A 21 -2.95 4.08 -17.45
C LEU A 21 -4.26 4.49 -18.12
N VAL A 22 -5.31 4.64 -17.31
CA VAL A 22 -6.64 5.07 -17.76
C VAL A 22 -7.06 6.29 -16.96
N THR A 23 -7.56 7.30 -17.65
CA THR A 23 -8.07 8.52 -17.04
C THR A 23 -9.59 8.57 -17.13
N TYR A 24 -10.22 8.82 -15.99
CA TYR A 24 -11.66 9.07 -15.90
C TYR A 24 -11.87 10.52 -15.49
N ASN A 25 -12.59 11.28 -16.32
CA ASN A 25 -12.99 12.63 -16.00
C ASN A 25 -14.43 12.61 -15.49
N THR A 26 -14.62 12.84 -14.19
CA THR A 26 -15.96 12.84 -13.56
C THR A 26 -16.61 14.22 -13.55
N LEU A 27 -16.00 15.21 -14.23
CA LEU A 27 -16.53 16.57 -14.38
C LEU A 27 -17.40 16.73 -15.63
N ASP A 28 -17.29 15.82 -16.62
CA ASP A 28 -18.05 15.91 -17.86
C ASP A 28 -19.53 15.54 -17.66
N GLU A 29 -20.42 16.45 -18.06
CA GLU A 29 -21.87 16.28 -17.95
C GLU A 29 -22.39 15.08 -18.78
N GLU A 30 -21.68 14.64 -19.81
CA GLU A 30 -22.01 13.45 -20.60
C GLU A 30 -21.90 12.14 -19.80
N ASP A 31 -21.00 12.07 -18.80
CA ASP A 31 -20.89 10.92 -17.90
C ASP A 31 -22.00 10.90 -16.81
N VAL A 32 -22.64 12.03 -16.55
CA VAL A 32 -23.77 12.16 -15.60
C VAL A 32 -25.03 11.44 -16.12
N GLU A 33 -25.23 11.34 -17.45
CA GLU A 33 -26.36 10.60 -18.06
C GLU A 33 -26.30 9.08 -17.75
N PHE A 34 -25.15 8.53 -17.44
CA PHE A 34 -25.00 7.13 -17.05
C PHE A 34 -25.21 6.84 -15.56
N GLY A 35 -25.64 7.83 -14.77
CA GLY A 35 -26.08 7.64 -13.38
C GLY A 35 -24.95 7.32 -12.40
N VAL A 36 -23.70 7.61 -12.75
CA VAL A 36 -22.56 7.45 -11.86
C VAL A 36 -22.33 8.76 -11.11
N GLN A 37 -23.10 9.00 -10.06
CA GLN A 37 -22.70 9.95 -9.02
C GLN A 37 -21.53 9.34 -8.24
N LEU A 38 -20.33 9.35 -8.84
CA LEU A 38 -19.10 9.20 -8.07
C LEU A 38 -18.96 10.50 -7.26
N GLY A 39 -18.86 10.39 -5.95
CA GLY A 39 -18.72 11.53 -5.05
C GLY A 39 -17.41 12.33 -5.21
N CYS A 40 -16.68 12.11 -6.29
CA CYS A 40 -15.43 12.78 -6.65
C CYS A 40 -15.68 13.65 -7.87
N ASN A 41 -15.88 14.97 -7.70
CA ASN A 41 -15.84 15.92 -8.80
C ASN A 41 -14.37 16.15 -9.20
N GLY A 42 -13.84 15.35 -10.11
CA GLY A 42 -12.43 15.48 -10.49
C GLY A 42 -11.97 14.51 -11.58
N ILE A 43 -10.68 14.54 -11.84
CA ILE A 43 -10.01 13.62 -12.76
C ILE A 43 -9.36 12.51 -11.92
N VAL A 44 -9.60 11.26 -12.29
CA VAL A 44 -9.03 10.08 -11.63
C VAL A 44 -8.16 9.31 -12.64
N HIS A 45 -6.90 9.10 -12.30
CA HIS A 45 -5.97 8.26 -13.07
C HIS A 45 -5.84 6.91 -12.39
N ILE A 46 -6.06 5.82 -13.12
CA ILE A 46 -5.92 4.45 -12.62
C ILE A 46 -4.88 3.71 -13.45
N LEU A 47 -3.82 3.24 -12.80
CA LEU A 47 -2.83 2.39 -13.39
C LEU A 47 -3.19 0.92 -13.12
N PHE A 48 -3.38 0.15 -14.18
CA PHE A 48 -3.56 -1.30 -14.12
C PHE A 48 -2.22 -1.99 -14.41
N GLU A 49 -1.74 -2.75 -13.43
CA GLU A 49 -0.51 -3.53 -13.56
C GLU A 49 -0.86 -5.03 -13.55
N PRO A 50 -0.60 -5.77 -14.63
CA PRO A 50 -0.73 -7.23 -14.61
C PRO A 50 0.31 -7.83 -13.65
N ILE A 51 -0.12 -8.74 -12.81
CA ILE A 51 0.74 -9.40 -11.83
C ILE A 51 1.23 -10.71 -12.41
N ASP A 52 2.53 -10.82 -12.57
CA ASP A 52 3.21 -12.08 -12.86
C ASP A 52 3.54 -12.77 -11.53
N ALA A 53 2.92 -13.92 -11.27
CA ALA A 53 3.13 -14.66 -10.04
C ALA A 53 4.54 -15.29 -9.93
N ASP A 54 5.21 -15.48 -11.05
CA ASP A 54 6.57 -16.02 -11.11
C ASP A 54 7.65 -14.94 -10.88
N ASP A 55 7.27 -13.65 -10.95
CA ASP A 55 8.16 -12.53 -10.60
C ASP A 55 8.10 -12.27 -9.09
N GLU A 56 9.09 -12.72 -8.35
CA GLU A 56 9.24 -12.48 -6.90
C GLU A 56 9.28 -10.98 -6.51
N LYS A 57 9.38 -10.09 -7.50
CA LYS A 57 9.45 -8.63 -7.33
C LYS A 57 8.25 -7.93 -7.99
N ASN A 58 7.15 -8.64 -8.18
CA ASN A 58 5.90 -8.03 -8.61
C ASN A 58 5.34 -7.09 -7.52
N PRO A 59 4.45 -6.15 -7.86
CA PRO A 59 3.91 -5.19 -6.88
C PRO A 59 3.33 -5.82 -5.62
N ILE A 60 2.65 -6.97 -5.75
CA ILE A 60 2.05 -7.66 -4.59
C ILE A 60 3.13 -8.28 -3.69
N ALA A 61 4.16 -8.91 -4.28
CA ALA A 61 5.29 -9.47 -3.52
C ALA A 61 6.05 -8.36 -2.76
N LEU A 62 6.24 -7.18 -3.38
CA LEU A 62 6.86 -6.03 -2.73
C LEU A 62 6.01 -5.48 -1.57
N LEU A 63 4.69 -5.38 -1.74
CA LEU A 63 3.76 -4.99 -0.67
C LEU A 63 3.76 -6.01 0.49
N GLN A 64 3.77 -7.30 0.18
CA GLN A 64 3.87 -8.35 1.21
C GLN A 64 5.20 -8.24 1.97
N ARG A 65 6.30 -7.98 1.28
CA ARG A 65 7.60 -7.76 1.89
C ARG A 65 7.60 -6.55 2.84
N ALA A 66 6.99 -5.43 2.43
CA ALA A 66 6.85 -4.25 3.28
C ALA A 66 6.10 -4.54 4.60
N GLN A 67 5.13 -5.46 4.58
CA GLN A 67 4.35 -5.84 5.76
C GLN A 67 5.10 -6.78 6.71
N LEU A 68 6.02 -7.62 6.19
CA LEU A 68 6.69 -8.66 6.98
C LEU A 68 7.59 -8.11 8.08
N TYR A 69 8.28 -7.01 7.85
CA TYR A 69 9.38 -6.55 8.71
C TYR A 69 9.02 -5.34 9.60
N ARG A 70 7.76 -4.90 9.61
CA ARG A 70 7.32 -3.75 10.42
C ARG A 70 8.26 -2.54 10.33
N ARG A 71 8.69 -2.24 9.13
CA ARG A 71 9.58 -1.11 8.84
C ARG A 71 8.94 -0.18 7.84
N GLU A 72 9.29 1.07 7.92
CA GLU A 72 8.96 2.02 6.87
C GLU A 72 9.62 1.58 5.56
N THR A 73 8.84 1.59 4.50
CA THR A 73 9.25 1.12 3.19
C THR A 73 8.74 2.10 2.15
N VAL A 74 9.53 2.37 1.13
CA VAL A 74 9.13 3.22 0.01
C VAL A 74 8.96 2.38 -1.24
N LEU A 75 7.81 2.56 -1.91
CA LEU A 75 7.57 2.08 -3.28
C LEU A 75 7.49 3.27 -4.22
N ALA A 76 8.12 3.17 -5.40
CA ALA A 76 7.91 4.13 -6.46
C ALA A 76 7.24 3.48 -7.66
N THR A 77 6.14 4.08 -8.07
CA THR A 77 5.36 3.73 -9.25
C THR A 77 5.50 4.84 -10.28
N LEU A 78 6.09 4.51 -11.44
CA LEU A 78 6.29 5.44 -12.55
C LEU A 78 5.17 5.29 -13.59
N PHE A 79 4.70 6.42 -14.11
CA PHE A 79 3.70 6.46 -15.17
C PHE A 79 3.85 7.75 -15.99
N SER A 80 3.30 7.76 -17.21
CA SER A 80 3.30 8.95 -18.06
C SER A 80 1.90 9.54 -18.17
N LEU A 81 1.73 10.77 -17.72
CA LEU A 81 0.52 11.57 -17.95
C LEU A 81 0.54 12.28 -19.32
N HIS A 82 1.64 12.20 -20.07
CA HIS A 82 1.79 12.76 -21.39
C HIS A 82 1.50 11.76 -22.50
N ASN A 83 1.83 10.48 -22.25
CA ASN A 83 1.61 9.40 -23.22
C ASN A 83 0.78 8.26 -22.62
N PHE A 84 -0.53 8.44 -22.55
CA PHE A 84 -1.46 7.43 -22.01
C PHE A 84 -1.51 6.12 -22.81
N HIS A 85 -1.13 6.15 -24.09
CA HIS A 85 -1.16 4.98 -24.96
C HIS A 85 0.18 4.26 -25.04
N GLY A 86 1.25 4.89 -24.55
CA GLY A 86 2.57 4.31 -24.49
C GLY A 86 2.73 3.31 -23.35
N PRO A 87 3.89 2.61 -23.32
CA PRO A 87 4.23 1.75 -22.20
C PRO A 87 4.29 2.53 -20.89
N GLN A 88 3.65 1.98 -19.85
CA GLN A 88 3.71 2.54 -18.51
C GLN A 88 4.70 1.72 -17.68
N PRO A 89 5.71 2.33 -17.05
CA PRO A 89 6.70 1.56 -16.28
C PRO A 89 6.10 0.78 -15.11
N GLY A 90 5.13 1.37 -14.40
CA GLY A 90 4.50 0.75 -13.24
C GLY A 90 5.34 0.81 -11.97
N THR A 91 5.07 -0.08 -11.02
CA THR A 91 5.82 -0.22 -9.77
C THR A 91 7.20 -0.79 -10.08
N CYS A 92 8.21 0.04 -9.92
CA CYS A 92 9.55 -0.25 -10.43
C CYS A 92 10.70 -0.02 -9.45
N PHE A 93 10.42 0.56 -8.27
CA PHE A 93 11.44 0.81 -7.26
C PHE A 93 10.92 0.48 -5.84
N PHE A 94 11.79 -0.09 -5.03
CA PHE A 94 11.55 -0.44 -3.64
C PHE A 94 12.77 -0.04 -2.80
N LEU A 95 12.53 0.53 -1.62
CA LEU A 95 13.55 0.89 -0.65
C LEU A 95 13.06 0.59 0.77
N ASP A 96 13.84 -0.16 1.52
CA ASP A 96 13.73 -0.28 2.97
C ASP A 96 15.09 0.00 3.64
N ALA A 97 15.16 -0.09 4.97
CA ALA A 97 16.39 0.18 5.73
C ALA A 97 17.55 -0.79 5.41
N GLU A 98 17.30 -1.93 4.80
CA GLU A 98 18.30 -2.98 4.56
C GLU A 98 18.58 -3.21 3.09
N SER A 99 17.66 -2.84 2.20
CA SER A 99 17.73 -3.19 0.79
C SER A 99 17.03 -2.19 -0.11
N SER A 100 17.49 -2.13 -1.34
CA SER A 100 16.80 -1.46 -2.43
C SER A 100 16.69 -2.38 -3.64
N TYR A 101 15.68 -2.15 -4.45
CA TYR A 101 15.47 -2.85 -5.70
C TYR A 101 14.95 -1.89 -6.76
N SER A 102 15.42 -2.03 -7.99
CA SER A 102 15.00 -1.21 -9.13
C SER A 102 14.80 -2.07 -10.38
N LYS A 103 13.74 -1.78 -11.13
CA LYS A 103 13.52 -2.22 -12.52
C LYS A 103 13.82 -1.10 -13.52
N ILE A 104 14.28 0.06 -13.07
CA ILE A 104 14.53 1.23 -13.92
C ILE A 104 15.85 0.99 -14.69
N GLU A 105 15.75 0.87 -16.01
CA GLU A 105 16.92 0.60 -16.87
C GLU A 105 17.79 1.85 -17.08
N ASN A 106 17.19 3.03 -17.12
CA ASN A 106 17.93 4.29 -17.30
C ASN A 106 18.64 4.67 -16.01
N ALA A 107 19.96 4.67 -16.01
CA ALA A 107 20.77 4.92 -14.80
C ALA A 107 20.57 6.33 -14.21
N VAL A 108 20.32 7.34 -15.03
CA VAL A 108 20.08 8.72 -14.55
C VAL A 108 18.75 8.79 -13.85
N LEU A 109 17.69 8.27 -14.47
CA LEU A 109 16.37 8.19 -13.86
C LEU A 109 16.38 7.37 -12.56
N GLN A 110 17.08 6.23 -12.57
CA GLN A 110 17.22 5.38 -11.38
C GLN A 110 17.85 6.16 -10.21
N THR A 111 18.91 6.93 -10.46
CA THR A 111 19.57 7.73 -9.41
C THR A 111 18.62 8.76 -8.83
N VAL A 112 17.92 9.51 -9.69
CA VAL A 112 16.99 10.55 -9.23
C VAL A 112 15.82 9.96 -8.45
N VAL A 113 15.24 8.84 -8.92
CA VAL A 113 14.16 8.13 -8.20
C VAL A 113 14.64 7.61 -6.85
N GLN A 114 15.86 7.09 -6.77
CA GLN A 114 16.46 6.62 -5.53
C GLN A 114 16.67 7.76 -4.51
N ASP A 115 17.17 8.90 -4.95
CA ASP A 115 17.36 10.07 -4.09
C ASP A 115 16.03 10.63 -3.58
N ASP A 116 15.01 10.70 -4.46
CA ASP A 116 13.66 11.11 -4.07
C ASP A 116 13.01 10.09 -3.11
N ALA A 117 13.21 8.80 -3.32
CA ALA A 117 12.72 7.74 -2.42
C ALA A 117 13.37 7.83 -1.03
N ALA A 118 14.68 8.09 -0.97
CA ALA A 118 15.38 8.33 0.29
C ALA A 118 14.85 9.57 1.01
N SER A 119 14.58 10.64 0.26
CA SER A 119 13.99 11.87 0.80
C SER A 119 12.58 11.66 1.35
N VAL A 120 11.76 10.84 0.69
CA VAL A 120 10.42 10.45 1.16
C VAL A 120 10.50 9.64 2.45
N LEU A 121 11.46 8.69 2.54
CA LEU A 121 11.69 7.90 3.74
C LEU A 121 12.11 8.79 4.92
N GLU A 122 13.01 9.74 4.70
CA GLU A 122 13.47 10.69 5.72
C GLU A 122 12.36 11.66 6.15
N ALA A 123 11.58 12.18 5.20
CA ALA A 123 10.49 13.12 5.46
C ALA A 123 9.27 12.47 6.13
N GLY A 124 9.13 11.14 6.06
CA GLY A 124 7.98 10.42 6.60
C GLY A 124 6.65 10.69 5.87
N THR A 125 6.71 11.11 4.60
CA THR A 125 5.52 11.52 3.84
C THR A 125 5.68 11.17 2.37
N SER A 126 4.66 10.52 1.78
CA SER A 126 4.58 10.20 0.35
C SER A 126 4.61 11.47 -0.52
N ALA A 127 5.12 11.36 -1.72
CA ALA A 127 5.24 12.47 -2.67
C ALA A 127 4.90 12.06 -4.10
N ILE A 128 4.47 13.04 -4.89
CA ILE A 128 4.41 12.93 -6.35
C ILE A 128 5.56 13.76 -6.91
N LYS A 129 6.32 13.20 -7.84
CA LYS A 129 7.46 13.83 -8.50
C LYS A 129 7.30 13.78 -10.01
N GLU A 130 7.69 14.84 -10.68
CA GLU A 130 7.70 14.92 -12.14
C GLU A 130 9.14 14.88 -12.65
N TYR A 131 9.39 14.00 -13.61
CA TYR A 131 10.67 13.83 -14.30
C TYR A 131 10.50 14.27 -15.75
N THR A 132 10.55 15.59 -15.97
CA THR A 132 10.23 16.22 -17.27
C THR A 132 11.12 15.74 -18.41
N ASP A 133 12.40 15.50 -18.14
CA ASP A 133 13.36 15.00 -19.14
C ASP A 133 13.01 13.57 -19.63
N PHE A 134 12.18 12.86 -18.89
CA PHE A 134 11.74 11.48 -19.20
C PHE A 134 10.26 11.40 -19.54
N GLU A 135 9.52 12.51 -19.49
CA GLU A 135 8.06 12.57 -19.64
C GLU A 135 7.32 11.58 -18.68
N LEU A 136 7.87 11.43 -17.47
CA LEU A 136 7.36 10.52 -16.44
C LEU A 136 6.98 11.27 -15.17
N THR A 137 5.98 10.73 -14.50
CA THR A 137 5.59 11.08 -13.14
C THR A 137 5.82 9.88 -12.23
N ALA A 138 6.27 10.09 -11.01
CA ALA A 138 6.35 9.06 -9.99
C ALA A 138 5.37 9.37 -8.85
N PHE A 139 4.63 8.36 -8.42
CA PHE A 139 4.08 8.30 -7.08
C PHE A 139 5.08 7.53 -6.20
N ILE A 140 5.69 8.24 -5.27
CA ILE A 140 6.66 7.71 -4.32
C ILE A 140 5.92 7.55 -2.99
N GLU A 141 5.51 6.34 -2.71
CA GLU A 141 4.64 6.00 -1.59
C GLU A 141 5.45 5.52 -0.39
N LEU A 142 5.26 6.18 0.75
CA LEU A 142 5.73 5.69 2.03
C LEU A 142 4.71 4.73 2.64
N LEU A 143 5.09 3.48 2.79
CA LEU A 143 4.33 2.45 3.48
C LEU A 143 4.79 2.37 4.93
N GLN A 144 3.92 2.72 5.84
CA GLN A 144 4.16 2.61 7.28
C GLN A 144 3.58 1.31 7.83
N PRO A 145 4.27 0.65 8.77
CA PRO A 145 3.72 -0.53 9.42
C PRO A 145 2.47 -0.15 10.23
N PRO A 146 1.49 -1.05 10.35
CA PRO A 146 0.33 -0.83 11.20
C PRO A 146 0.74 -0.49 12.63
N ILE A 147 -0.01 0.41 13.27
CA ILE A 147 0.21 0.77 14.68
C ILE A 147 0.12 -0.50 15.52
N SER A 148 1.08 -0.71 16.43
CA SER A 148 1.07 -1.81 17.38
C SER A 148 0.55 -1.33 18.72
N LEU A 149 -0.50 -1.98 19.23
CA LEU A 149 -1.05 -1.72 20.55
C LEU A 149 -0.87 -2.95 21.44
N ILE A 150 -0.26 -2.75 22.60
CA ILE A 150 -0.15 -3.78 23.62
C ILE A 150 -1.10 -3.40 24.77
N ILE A 151 -2.08 -4.25 25.05
CA ILE A 151 -3.02 -4.11 26.16
C ILE A 151 -2.56 -5.05 27.27
N VAL A 152 -2.13 -4.47 28.39
CA VAL A 152 -1.73 -5.24 29.59
C VAL A 152 -2.90 -5.27 30.56
N GLY A 153 -3.48 -6.47 30.72
CA GLY A 153 -4.72 -6.72 31.46
C GLY A 153 -5.84 -7.15 30.49
N ALA A 154 -6.26 -8.42 30.58
CA ALA A 154 -7.29 -9.01 29.75
C ALA A 154 -8.66 -9.01 30.46
N GLY A 155 -9.01 -7.89 31.10
CA GLY A 155 -10.32 -7.65 31.72
C GLY A 155 -11.44 -7.49 30.69
N ASN A 156 -12.67 -7.32 31.15
CA ASN A 156 -13.82 -7.10 30.27
C ASN A 156 -13.77 -5.72 29.60
N ASP A 157 -13.09 -4.78 30.19
CA ASP A 157 -12.82 -3.42 29.69
C ASP A 157 -11.86 -3.41 28.48
N ALA A 158 -11.06 -4.45 28.30
CA ALA A 158 -10.20 -4.61 27.12
C ALA A 158 -10.99 -4.92 25.82
N PHE A 159 -12.16 -5.54 25.89
CA PHE A 159 -12.93 -5.93 24.70
C PHE A 159 -13.31 -4.75 23.80
N PRO A 160 -13.93 -3.66 24.30
CA PRO A 160 -14.28 -2.54 23.43
C PRO A 160 -13.05 -1.94 22.73
N LEU A 161 -11.92 -1.88 23.44
CA LEU A 161 -10.69 -1.33 22.90
C LEU A 161 -10.13 -2.23 21.79
N VAL A 162 -10.14 -3.56 21.97
CA VAL A 162 -9.74 -4.53 20.94
C VAL A 162 -10.62 -4.40 19.70
N GLU A 163 -11.94 -4.28 19.85
CA GLU A 163 -12.84 -4.15 18.70
C GLU A 163 -12.63 -2.82 17.96
N MET A 164 -12.44 -1.72 18.66
CA MET A 164 -12.17 -0.42 18.05
C MET A 164 -10.85 -0.42 17.27
N THR A 165 -9.79 -0.94 17.86
CA THR A 165 -8.46 -0.96 17.23
C THR A 165 -8.39 -1.93 16.04
N LYS A 166 -9.19 -3.00 16.07
CA LYS A 166 -9.36 -3.88 14.91
C LYS A 166 -9.97 -3.16 13.72
N VAL A 167 -11.00 -2.33 13.93
CA VAL A 167 -11.60 -1.52 12.86
C VAL A 167 -10.57 -0.54 12.26
N LEU A 168 -9.64 -0.04 13.08
CA LEU A 168 -8.54 0.83 12.65
C LEU A 168 -7.39 0.09 11.96
N GLY A 169 -7.44 -1.25 11.86
CA GLY A 169 -6.38 -2.05 11.26
C GLY A 169 -5.09 -2.12 12.10
N TRP A 170 -5.16 -1.86 13.41
CA TRP A 170 -4.01 -1.92 14.29
C TRP A 170 -3.62 -3.36 14.61
N GLN A 171 -2.34 -3.59 14.88
CA GLN A 171 -1.86 -4.87 15.39
C GLN A 171 -1.99 -4.90 16.92
N ILE A 172 -2.75 -5.87 17.43
CA ILE A 172 -3.14 -5.91 18.83
C ILE A 172 -2.48 -7.11 19.51
N THR A 173 -1.78 -6.84 20.59
CA THR A 173 -1.29 -7.84 21.55
C THR A 173 -2.04 -7.66 22.87
N VAL A 174 -2.62 -8.74 23.40
CA VAL A 174 -3.23 -8.74 24.74
C VAL A 174 -2.39 -9.60 25.66
N ALA A 175 -1.98 -9.05 26.79
CA ALA A 175 -1.15 -9.71 27.80
C ALA A 175 -1.84 -9.73 29.17
N ASP A 176 -1.85 -10.88 29.83
CA ASP A 176 -2.32 -11.03 31.23
C ASP A 176 -1.59 -12.18 31.92
N GLY A 177 -1.36 -12.06 33.22
CA GLY A 177 -0.78 -13.14 34.03
C GLY A 177 -1.67 -14.38 34.17
N ARG A 178 -2.96 -14.26 33.84
CA ARG A 178 -3.97 -15.31 33.98
C ARG A 178 -4.34 -15.91 32.61
N ALA A 179 -3.97 -17.17 32.38
CA ALA A 179 -4.32 -17.88 31.14
C ALA A 179 -5.84 -17.97 30.89
N THR A 180 -6.66 -17.90 31.94
CA THR A 180 -8.11 -17.87 31.84
C THR A 180 -8.66 -16.55 31.29
N HIS A 181 -7.84 -15.51 31.28
CA HIS A 181 -8.19 -14.16 30.78
C HIS A 181 -7.56 -13.90 29.40
N ALA A 182 -6.26 -14.11 29.22
CA ALA A 182 -5.58 -13.98 27.94
C ALA A 182 -5.65 -15.30 27.17
N ASN A 183 -6.75 -15.56 26.49
CA ASN A 183 -6.92 -16.75 25.66
C ASN A 183 -7.72 -16.47 24.39
N THR A 184 -7.62 -17.37 23.42
CA THR A 184 -8.25 -17.24 22.10
C THR A 184 -9.79 -17.29 22.13
N GLN A 185 -10.38 -17.89 23.14
CA GLN A 185 -11.83 -17.93 23.30
C GLN A 185 -12.39 -16.53 23.65
N ARG A 186 -11.65 -15.78 24.47
CA ARG A 186 -12.04 -14.41 24.85
C ARG A 186 -11.60 -13.38 23.82
N PHE A 187 -10.43 -13.54 23.21
CA PHE A 187 -9.84 -12.63 22.24
C PHE A 187 -9.48 -13.35 20.94
N PRO A 188 -10.47 -13.79 20.16
CA PRO A 188 -10.23 -14.62 18.97
C PRO A 188 -9.54 -13.87 17.81
N ASN A 189 -9.56 -12.55 17.82
CA ASN A 189 -9.15 -11.73 16.67
C ASN A 189 -7.95 -10.82 16.97
N VAL A 190 -7.19 -11.09 18.03
CA VAL A 190 -5.95 -10.38 18.31
C VAL A 190 -4.78 -11.03 17.59
N HIS A 191 -3.75 -10.25 17.27
CA HIS A 191 -2.56 -10.75 16.57
C HIS A 191 -1.71 -11.62 17.48
N GLN A 192 -1.66 -11.29 18.77
CA GLN A 192 -0.87 -12.04 19.74
C GLN A 192 -1.54 -12.06 21.12
N LEU A 193 -1.43 -13.19 21.78
CA LEU A 193 -1.81 -13.36 23.18
C LEU A 193 -0.57 -13.76 23.98
N ILE A 194 -0.29 -13.05 25.06
CA ILE A 194 0.84 -13.33 25.96
C ILE A 194 0.30 -13.64 27.33
N THR A 195 0.60 -14.86 27.83
CA THR A 195 0.33 -15.25 29.20
C THR A 195 1.64 -15.28 29.98
N GLY A 196 1.81 -14.39 30.93
CA GLY A 196 3.07 -14.29 31.67
C GLY A 196 3.05 -13.16 32.70
N LYS A 197 4.11 -13.02 33.47
CA LYS A 197 4.29 -11.90 34.39
C LYS A 197 4.61 -10.63 33.59
N PRO A 198 4.30 -9.42 34.11
CA PRO A 198 4.58 -8.16 33.39
C PRO A 198 6.04 -8.03 32.91
N ALA A 199 7.00 -8.59 33.65
CA ALA A 199 8.42 -8.58 33.27
C ALA A 199 8.73 -9.45 32.04
N ASP A 200 7.88 -10.40 31.70
CA ASP A 200 8.06 -11.29 30.54
C ASP A 200 7.44 -10.69 29.26
N VAL A 201 6.68 -9.61 29.39
CA VAL A 201 5.92 -8.97 28.29
C VAL A 201 6.66 -7.75 27.71
N ILE A 202 7.61 -7.18 28.47
CA ILE A 202 8.32 -5.91 28.16
C ILE A 202 9.77 -6.19 27.72
N GLN A 203 10.02 -7.29 27.03
CA GLN A 203 11.34 -7.56 26.41
C GLN A 203 11.36 -7.18 24.94
#